data_015a23089c655e4b136185404cfd6c72
#
_entry.id   015a23089c655e4b136185404cfd6c72
#
_cell.length_a   1.000
_cell.length_b   1.000
_cell.length_c   1.000
_cell.angle_alpha   90.00
_cell.angle_beta   90.00
_cell.angle_gamma   90.00
#
_symmetry.space_group_name_H-M   'P 1'
#
loop_
_entity.id
_entity.type
_entity.pdbx_description
1 polymer ?
#
loop_
_entity_poly.entity_id
_entity_poly.type
_entity_poly.pdbx_seq_one_letter_code
_entity_poly.pdbx_strand_id
1 'polypeptide(L)'
;MRTKILTAAILALSAAGVQAAEKPLKILLVNDDGCQSVGTTSLQEKLAAKGYDVWMVAPATNQSGIGSAITFKTGKVFDVKKAADKRYCFPGTPADALDFGLWGVLKDAPPDLVISGVNDGPNTGMAQVNSGTVSAAARAVRYGFPAIAASIGYRFTEEEMKNKWPSTHKYWPDSGDYVVSLVDKLNAAHKPGSPIMPQGAGLSINYPPLPSAEIKGVHYIENEQFPVPQIGYELLADGTAKQTMNPEAMKPAEGDNDSGWLNKGYITYTLFDGSWNAPHYQAQFEALLGK
;
A
#
# COMPACT_ATOMS: atom_id res chain seq x y z
N MET A 1 5.13 -57.76 64.96
CA MET A 1 5.47 -56.46 64.39
C MET A 1 4.92 -56.42 62.95
N ARG A 2 3.86 -55.64 62.73
CA ARG A 2 3.25 -55.50 61.36
C ARG A 2 3.61 -54.11 60.79
N THR A 3 4.45 -54.08 59.86
CA THR A 3 4.87 -52.87 59.14
C THR A 3 3.80 -52.42 58.10
N LYS A 4 3.19 -51.24 58.32
CA LYS A 4 2.24 -50.64 57.37
C LYS A 4 3.03 -49.82 56.37
N ILE A 5 2.94 -50.20 55.10
CA ILE A 5 3.47 -49.44 53.96
C ILE A 5 2.39 -48.40 53.60
N LEU A 6 2.72 -47.12 53.72
CA LEU A 6 1.88 -46.02 53.25
C LEU A 6 2.27 -45.73 51.78
N THR A 7 1.34 -46.00 50.85
CA THR A 7 1.50 -45.64 49.43
C THR A 7 0.98 -44.20 49.24
N ALA A 8 1.88 -43.27 49.01
CA ALA A 8 1.55 -41.89 48.64
C ALA A 8 1.25 -41.83 47.12
N ALA A 9 0.01 -41.54 46.77
CA ALA A 9 -0.39 -41.26 45.39
C ALA A 9 -0.06 -39.79 45.06
N ILE A 10 0.90 -39.56 44.17
CA ILE A 10 1.22 -38.24 43.62
C ILE A 10 0.22 -37.97 42.47
N LEU A 11 -0.75 -37.06 42.73
CA LEU A 11 -1.59 -36.49 41.65
C LEU A 11 -0.74 -35.49 40.82
N ALA A 12 -0.35 -35.86 39.61
CA ALA A 12 0.22 -34.92 38.66
C ALA A 12 -0.93 -34.07 38.05
N LEU A 13 -1.09 -32.84 38.53
CA LEU A 13 -1.91 -31.83 37.83
C LEU A 13 -1.20 -31.45 36.57
N SER A 14 -1.68 -31.95 35.42
CA SER A 14 -1.33 -31.39 34.11
C SER A 14 -1.97 -30.01 33.97
N ALA A 15 -1.19 -28.95 34.19
CA ALA A 15 -1.58 -27.60 33.80
C ALA A 15 -1.59 -27.53 32.28
N ALA A 16 -2.75 -27.78 31.70
CA ALA A 16 -3.01 -27.39 30.30
C ALA A 16 -2.96 -25.86 30.28
N GLY A 17 -1.84 -25.31 29.88
CA GLY A 17 -1.71 -23.89 29.59
C GLY A 17 -2.73 -23.53 28.54
N VAL A 18 -3.76 -22.76 28.89
CA VAL A 18 -4.62 -22.09 27.94
C VAL A 18 -3.75 -21.07 27.25
N GLN A 19 -3.22 -21.44 26.08
CA GLN A 19 -2.54 -20.49 25.20
C GLN A 19 -3.62 -19.49 24.77
N ALA A 20 -3.53 -18.26 25.26
CA ALA A 20 -4.44 -17.20 24.83
C ALA A 20 -4.34 -17.13 23.31
N ALA A 21 -5.48 -17.26 22.62
CA ALA A 21 -5.52 -17.14 21.18
C ALA A 21 -4.89 -15.80 20.80
N GLU A 22 -3.87 -15.84 19.98
CA GLU A 22 -3.18 -14.64 19.51
C GLU A 22 -4.21 -13.75 18.81
N LYS A 23 -4.24 -12.46 19.21
CA LYS A 23 -5.18 -11.50 18.62
C LYS A 23 -4.92 -11.41 17.11
N PRO A 24 -5.95 -11.49 16.26
CA PRO A 24 -5.75 -11.40 14.82
C PRO A 24 -5.10 -10.07 14.46
N LEU A 25 -4.16 -10.11 13.51
CA LEU A 25 -3.50 -8.93 12.95
C LEU A 25 -4.54 -7.94 12.46
N LYS A 26 -4.46 -6.70 12.93
CA LYS A 26 -5.36 -5.62 12.53
C LYS A 26 -4.77 -4.83 11.38
N ILE A 27 -5.53 -4.71 10.29
CA ILE A 27 -5.10 -4.05 9.06
C ILE A 27 -6.04 -2.89 8.77
N LEU A 28 -5.47 -1.71 8.49
CA LEU A 28 -6.20 -0.59 7.91
C LEU A 28 -5.91 -0.52 6.42
N LEU A 29 -6.97 -0.68 5.61
CA LEU A 29 -6.91 -0.46 4.15
C LEU A 29 -7.29 0.97 3.82
N VAL A 30 -6.52 1.58 2.93
CA VAL A 30 -6.79 2.88 2.30
C VAL A 30 -6.55 2.79 0.80
N ASN A 31 -6.97 3.76 0.01
CA ASN A 31 -6.64 3.89 -1.43
C ASN A 31 -6.89 5.32 -1.92
N ASP A 32 -6.73 5.55 -3.22
CA ASP A 32 -7.14 6.77 -3.93
C ASP A 32 -8.22 6.51 -5.02
N ASP A 33 -8.46 5.25 -5.40
CA ASP A 33 -9.51 4.88 -6.38
C ASP A 33 -10.95 5.05 -5.84
N GLY A 34 -11.09 5.16 -4.52
CA GLY A 34 -12.37 5.34 -3.83
C GLY A 34 -12.85 4.10 -3.06
N CYS A 35 -13.81 4.32 -2.16
CA CYS A 35 -14.30 3.30 -1.22
C CYS A 35 -15.13 2.18 -1.86
N GLN A 36 -15.44 2.28 -3.16
CA GLN A 36 -16.12 1.26 -3.96
C GLN A 36 -15.14 0.55 -4.93
N SER A 37 -13.86 0.92 -4.92
CA SER A 37 -12.85 0.32 -5.81
C SER A 37 -12.78 -1.19 -5.62
N VAL A 38 -12.84 -1.92 -6.74
CA VAL A 38 -12.80 -3.39 -6.75
C VAL A 38 -11.47 -3.91 -6.17
N GLY A 39 -10.35 -3.26 -6.50
CA GLY A 39 -9.04 -3.65 -5.99
C GLY A 39 -8.96 -3.67 -4.47
N THR A 40 -9.49 -2.62 -3.80
CA THR A 40 -9.41 -2.52 -2.34
C THR A 40 -10.53 -3.29 -1.64
N THR A 41 -11.75 -3.30 -2.19
CA THR A 41 -12.86 -4.06 -1.59
C THR A 41 -12.62 -5.56 -1.64
N SER A 42 -12.14 -6.09 -2.76
CA SER A 42 -11.79 -7.50 -2.86
C SER A 42 -10.61 -7.88 -1.97
N LEU A 43 -9.62 -6.98 -1.83
CA LEU A 43 -8.51 -7.19 -0.89
C LEU A 43 -9.01 -7.25 0.57
N GLN A 44 -9.95 -6.37 0.97
CA GLN A 44 -10.58 -6.43 2.28
C GLN A 44 -11.21 -7.79 2.53
N GLU A 45 -12.01 -8.27 1.57
CA GLU A 45 -12.72 -9.56 1.69
C GLU A 45 -11.75 -10.74 1.76
N LYS A 46 -10.71 -10.76 0.93
CA LYS A 46 -9.68 -11.80 0.91
C LYS A 46 -8.88 -11.87 2.21
N LEU A 47 -8.45 -10.73 2.75
CA LEU A 47 -7.74 -10.66 4.02
C LEU A 47 -8.65 -11.07 5.20
N ALA A 48 -9.90 -10.61 5.21
CA ALA A 48 -10.88 -11.01 6.24
C ALA A 48 -11.16 -12.52 6.20
N ALA A 49 -11.22 -13.12 5.01
CA ALA A 49 -11.39 -14.57 4.85
C ALA A 49 -10.20 -15.39 5.41
N LYS A 50 -9.02 -14.77 5.55
CA LYS A 50 -7.85 -15.33 6.23
C LYS A 50 -7.88 -15.18 7.75
N GLY A 51 -8.88 -14.50 8.29
CA GLY A 51 -9.04 -14.28 9.74
C GLY A 51 -8.40 -13.01 10.26
N TYR A 52 -7.91 -12.11 9.40
CA TYR A 52 -7.40 -10.80 9.80
C TYR A 52 -8.53 -9.83 10.20
N ASP A 53 -8.26 -8.91 11.13
CA ASP A 53 -9.18 -7.83 11.52
C ASP A 53 -9.02 -6.64 10.57
N VAL A 54 -9.79 -6.60 9.48
CA VAL A 54 -9.58 -5.69 8.37
C VAL A 54 -10.58 -4.55 8.36
N TRP A 55 -10.09 -3.33 8.51
CA TRP A 55 -10.83 -2.08 8.41
C TRP A 55 -10.46 -1.35 7.12
N MET A 56 -11.42 -0.72 6.47
CA MET A 56 -11.21 0.06 5.27
C MET A 56 -11.77 1.46 5.45
N VAL A 57 -10.93 2.46 5.20
CA VAL A 57 -11.33 3.87 5.09
C VAL A 57 -10.72 4.43 3.81
N ALA A 58 -11.56 4.82 2.88
CA ALA A 58 -11.09 5.30 1.58
C ALA A 58 -11.90 6.52 1.12
N PRO A 59 -11.39 7.34 0.19
CA PRO A 59 -12.12 8.46 -0.39
C PRO A 59 -13.49 8.06 -0.92
N ALA A 60 -14.47 8.93 -0.78
CA ALA A 60 -15.81 8.69 -1.30
C ALA A 60 -15.85 8.60 -2.84
N THR A 61 -14.90 9.25 -3.52
CA THR A 61 -14.73 9.28 -4.97
C THR A 61 -13.28 9.09 -5.34
N ASN A 62 -12.99 8.76 -6.60
CA ASN A 62 -11.63 8.65 -7.10
C ASN A 62 -10.85 9.97 -6.92
N GLN A 63 -9.63 9.86 -6.42
CA GLN A 63 -8.69 10.92 -6.10
C GLN A 63 -7.31 10.69 -6.78
N SER A 64 -7.27 9.93 -7.88
CA SER A 64 -6.03 9.64 -8.60
C SER A 64 -5.26 10.91 -8.95
N GLY A 65 -3.95 10.90 -8.74
CA GLY A 65 -3.08 12.02 -9.05
C GLY A 65 -3.05 13.14 -7.99
N ILE A 66 -3.75 12.99 -6.85
CA ILE A 66 -3.81 14.03 -5.80
C ILE A 66 -2.54 14.10 -4.94
N GLY A 67 -1.69 13.08 -4.97
CA GLY A 67 -0.50 13.01 -4.14
C GLY A 67 -0.80 13.00 -2.64
N SER A 68 -0.01 13.74 -1.89
CA SER A 68 -0.10 13.83 -0.41
C SER A 68 -1.03 14.94 0.10
N ALA A 69 -1.90 15.50 -0.75
CA ALA A 69 -2.80 16.59 -0.37
C ALA A 69 -3.71 16.20 0.81
N ILE A 70 -3.92 17.17 1.71
CA ILE A 70 -4.84 17.04 2.86
C ILE A 70 -5.82 18.21 2.90
N THR A 71 -6.96 18.00 3.54
CA THR A 71 -7.88 19.08 3.89
C THR A 71 -7.42 19.75 5.19
N PHE A 72 -6.78 20.91 5.09
CA PHE A 72 -6.33 21.66 6.26
C PHE A 72 -7.34 22.77 6.60
N LYS A 73 -8.43 22.40 7.30
CA LYS A 73 -9.46 23.34 7.74
C LYS A 73 -10.06 22.91 9.07
N THR A 74 -9.58 23.53 10.16
CA THR A 74 -10.09 23.28 11.52
C THR A 74 -11.59 23.55 11.60
N GLY A 75 -12.32 22.65 12.25
CA GLY A 75 -13.78 22.76 12.43
C GLY A 75 -14.61 22.32 11.21
N LYS A 76 -13.97 21.88 10.12
CA LYS A 76 -14.72 21.30 8.99
C LYS A 76 -15.41 20.01 9.44
N VAL A 77 -16.69 19.89 9.12
CA VAL A 77 -17.50 18.67 9.33
C VAL A 77 -17.51 17.87 8.02
N PHE A 78 -17.30 16.56 8.11
CA PHE A 78 -17.34 15.65 7.00
C PHE A 78 -18.53 14.70 7.12
N ASP A 79 -19.27 14.51 6.04
CA ASP A 79 -20.36 13.52 5.95
C ASP A 79 -19.78 12.14 5.59
N VAL A 80 -19.37 11.41 6.61
CA VAL A 80 -18.76 10.08 6.44
C VAL A 80 -19.83 9.02 6.31
N LYS A 81 -19.75 8.17 5.29
CA LYS A 81 -20.69 7.07 5.06
C LYS A 81 -20.09 5.73 5.44
N LYS A 82 -20.79 4.97 6.26
CA LYS A 82 -20.47 3.54 6.50
C LYS A 82 -21.08 2.73 5.35
N ALA A 83 -20.21 2.27 4.42
CA ALA A 83 -20.65 1.55 3.22
C ALA A 83 -20.90 0.05 3.47
N ALA A 84 -20.17 -0.55 4.45
CA ALA A 84 -20.34 -1.93 4.88
C ALA A 84 -19.78 -2.10 6.31
N ASP A 85 -19.77 -3.32 6.84
CA ASP A 85 -19.07 -3.56 8.09
C ASP A 85 -17.59 -3.24 7.93
N LYS A 86 -17.02 -2.49 8.89
CA LYS A 86 -15.62 -2.04 8.90
C LYS A 86 -15.19 -1.31 7.60
N ARG A 87 -16.13 -0.74 6.81
CA ARG A 87 -15.86 -0.01 5.55
C ARG A 87 -16.49 1.37 5.57
N TYR A 88 -15.68 2.41 5.41
CA TYR A 88 -16.09 3.81 5.44
C TYR A 88 -15.65 4.54 4.16
N CYS A 89 -16.60 5.34 3.62
CA CYS A 89 -16.33 6.29 2.54
C CYS A 89 -16.14 7.68 3.15
N PHE A 90 -14.95 8.23 3.03
CA PHE A 90 -14.59 9.54 3.57
C PHE A 90 -14.60 10.60 2.45
N PRO A 91 -15.28 11.74 2.60
CA PRO A 91 -15.35 12.78 1.56
C PRO A 91 -14.13 13.71 1.61
N GLY A 92 -12.95 13.14 1.35
CA GLY A 92 -11.66 13.81 1.37
C GLY A 92 -10.62 13.06 0.53
N THR A 93 -9.36 13.42 0.72
CA THR A 93 -8.22 12.81 0.03
C THR A 93 -7.85 11.46 0.66
N PRO A 94 -6.96 10.66 0.01
CA PRO A 94 -6.40 9.44 0.62
C PRO A 94 -5.71 9.70 1.96
N ALA A 95 -4.99 10.82 2.09
CA ALA A 95 -4.34 11.22 3.34
C ALA A 95 -5.37 11.58 4.43
N ASP A 96 -6.46 12.28 4.07
CA ASP A 96 -7.57 12.53 5.00
C ASP A 96 -8.25 11.23 5.45
N ALA A 97 -8.45 10.29 4.52
CA ALA A 97 -9.05 8.98 4.80
C ALA A 97 -8.16 8.16 5.74
N LEU A 98 -6.85 8.15 5.52
CA LEU A 98 -5.88 7.53 6.42
C LEU A 98 -5.95 8.15 7.82
N ASP A 99 -5.91 9.49 7.92
CA ASP A 99 -5.94 10.20 9.20
C ASP A 99 -7.25 9.91 9.95
N PHE A 100 -8.39 9.90 9.27
CA PHE A 100 -9.66 9.52 9.87
C PHE A 100 -9.66 8.04 10.29
N GLY A 101 -9.08 7.15 9.51
CA GLY A 101 -8.91 5.73 9.87
C GLY A 101 -8.10 5.55 11.14
N LEU A 102 -6.94 6.18 11.23
CA LEU A 102 -6.02 6.05 12.37
C LEU A 102 -6.51 6.78 13.62
N TRP A 103 -6.91 8.05 13.49
CA TRP A 103 -7.17 8.95 14.62
C TRP A 103 -8.65 9.11 14.95
N GLY A 104 -9.54 8.63 14.08
CA GLY A 104 -10.99 8.60 14.29
C GLY A 104 -11.49 7.19 14.59
N VAL A 105 -11.43 6.30 13.59
CA VAL A 105 -12.04 4.96 13.65
C VAL A 105 -11.27 4.01 14.57
N LEU A 106 -9.94 3.99 14.49
CA LEU A 106 -9.06 3.05 15.17
C LEU A 106 -8.21 3.69 16.28
N LYS A 107 -8.56 4.89 16.75
CA LYS A 107 -7.77 5.66 17.72
C LYS A 107 -7.45 4.90 19.02
N ASP A 108 -8.39 4.08 19.51
CA ASP A 108 -8.28 3.34 20.76
C ASP A 108 -7.73 1.90 20.56
N ALA A 109 -7.60 1.48 19.30
CA ALA A 109 -7.09 0.17 18.92
C ALA A 109 -6.40 0.25 17.55
N PRO A 110 -5.21 0.86 17.49
CA PRO A 110 -4.52 1.15 16.24
C PRO A 110 -4.21 -0.12 15.41
N PRO A 111 -4.04 0.00 14.10
CA PRO A 111 -3.69 -1.12 13.25
C PRO A 111 -2.23 -1.54 13.44
N ASP A 112 -1.96 -2.81 13.18
CA ASP A 112 -0.60 -3.38 13.16
C ASP A 112 0.07 -3.14 11.78
N LEU A 113 -0.74 -2.94 10.72
CA LEU A 113 -0.30 -2.72 9.35
C LEU A 113 -1.28 -1.81 8.61
N VAL A 114 -0.75 -0.88 7.83
CA VAL A 114 -1.54 -0.10 6.86
C VAL A 114 -1.24 -0.63 5.45
N ILE A 115 -2.28 -0.86 4.65
CA ILE A 115 -2.12 -1.20 3.23
C ILE A 115 -2.91 -0.19 2.41
N SER A 116 -2.24 0.47 1.49
CA SER A 116 -2.86 1.38 0.51
C SER A 116 -2.92 0.71 -0.86
N GLY A 117 -4.12 0.53 -1.40
CA GLY A 117 -4.36 -0.15 -2.69
C GLY A 117 -5.29 -1.37 -2.54
N VAL A 118 -5.37 -2.29 -3.54
CA VAL A 118 -4.52 -2.34 -4.76
C VAL A 118 -5.00 -1.28 -5.76
N ASN A 119 -4.10 -0.39 -6.16
CA ASN A 119 -4.34 0.71 -7.08
C ASN A 119 -4.56 0.23 -8.52
N ASP A 120 -5.48 0.88 -9.24
CA ASP A 120 -5.66 0.73 -10.69
C ASP A 120 -4.57 1.50 -11.45
N GLY A 121 -3.51 0.80 -11.80
CA GLY A 121 -2.34 1.34 -12.49
C GLY A 121 -1.06 1.37 -11.66
N PRO A 122 0.11 1.40 -12.33
CA PRO A 122 1.39 1.33 -11.65
C PRO A 122 1.75 2.64 -10.96
N ASN A 123 2.43 2.52 -9.82
CA ASN A 123 3.07 3.61 -9.12
C ASN A 123 4.58 3.41 -9.14
N THR A 124 5.19 3.59 -10.30
CA THR A 124 6.63 3.48 -10.55
C THR A 124 7.25 4.85 -10.81
N GLY A 125 8.54 5.00 -10.55
CA GLY A 125 9.29 6.23 -10.81
C GLY A 125 8.63 7.48 -10.26
N MET A 126 8.50 8.51 -11.10
CA MET A 126 7.88 9.79 -10.75
C MET A 126 6.38 9.67 -10.41
N ALA A 127 5.69 8.65 -10.89
CA ALA A 127 4.27 8.45 -10.54
C ALA A 127 4.04 8.34 -9.04
N GLN A 128 5.03 7.88 -8.28
CA GLN A 128 4.94 7.81 -6.82
C GLN A 128 4.72 9.18 -6.15
N VAL A 129 5.27 10.26 -6.70
CA VAL A 129 5.12 11.63 -6.14
C VAL A 129 3.66 12.10 -6.23
N ASN A 130 2.98 11.73 -7.31
CA ASN A 130 1.60 12.12 -7.57
C ASN A 130 0.57 11.10 -7.05
N SER A 131 1.03 9.93 -6.61
CA SER A 131 0.17 8.84 -6.17
C SER A 131 -0.47 9.11 -4.81
N GLY A 132 -1.78 9.09 -4.75
CA GLY A 132 -2.51 9.08 -3.49
C GLY A 132 -2.30 7.77 -2.72
N THR A 133 -2.16 6.65 -3.43
CA THR A 133 -1.86 5.32 -2.87
C THR A 133 -0.52 5.31 -2.13
N VAL A 134 0.58 5.71 -2.80
CA VAL A 134 1.92 5.74 -2.20
C VAL A 134 2.01 6.79 -1.10
N SER A 135 1.42 7.97 -1.32
CA SER A 135 1.44 9.05 -0.35
C SER A 135 0.72 8.71 0.95
N ALA A 136 -0.42 8.00 0.89
CA ALA A 136 -1.11 7.54 2.09
C ALA A 136 -0.25 6.53 2.88
N ALA A 137 0.38 5.56 2.19
CA ALA A 137 1.30 4.62 2.83
C ALA A 137 2.52 5.32 3.44
N ALA A 138 3.13 6.27 2.71
CA ALA A 138 4.27 7.05 3.20
C ALA A 138 3.90 7.88 4.45
N ARG A 139 2.70 8.45 4.48
CA ARG A 139 2.17 9.18 5.63
C ARG A 139 2.00 8.24 6.84
N ALA A 140 1.50 7.02 6.64
CA ALA A 140 1.39 6.01 7.69
C ALA A 140 2.78 5.67 8.28
N VAL A 141 3.80 5.49 7.43
CA VAL A 141 5.19 5.27 7.85
C VAL A 141 5.71 6.43 8.70
N ARG A 142 5.41 7.68 8.31
CA ARG A 142 5.80 8.88 9.09
C ARG A 142 5.10 8.97 10.44
N TYR A 143 3.93 8.38 10.59
CA TYR A 143 3.24 8.22 11.87
C TYR A 143 3.74 7.03 12.70
N GLY A 144 4.69 6.24 12.19
CA GLY A 144 5.28 5.09 12.86
C GLY A 144 4.55 3.76 12.60
N PHE A 145 3.59 3.73 11.68
CA PHE A 145 2.92 2.50 11.28
C PHE A 145 3.64 1.81 10.12
N PRO A 146 3.90 0.50 10.18
CA PRO A 146 4.34 -0.26 9.02
C PRO A 146 3.32 -0.10 7.87
N ALA A 147 3.79 0.11 6.64
CA ALA A 147 2.87 0.33 5.53
C ALA A 147 3.33 -0.31 4.21
N ILE A 148 2.34 -0.76 3.43
CA ILE A 148 2.50 -1.28 2.09
C ILE A 148 1.66 -0.42 1.13
N ALA A 149 2.25 0.06 0.05
CA ALA A 149 1.55 0.58 -1.11
C ALA A 149 1.51 -0.51 -2.18
N ALA A 150 0.32 -0.90 -2.64
CA ALA A 150 0.16 -1.96 -3.62
C ALA A 150 -0.53 -1.44 -4.88
N SER A 151 0.01 -1.79 -6.04
CA SER A 151 -0.46 -1.32 -7.35
C SER A 151 -0.39 -2.45 -8.37
N ILE A 152 -1.30 -2.44 -9.36
CA ILE A 152 -1.18 -3.30 -10.53
C ILE A 152 -0.73 -2.47 -11.74
N GLY A 153 0.12 -3.06 -12.60
CA GLY A 153 0.68 -2.38 -13.76
C GLY A 153 -0.30 -2.21 -14.93
N TYR A 154 0.16 -1.49 -15.95
CA TYR A 154 -0.45 -1.44 -17.28
C TYR A 154 0.42 -2.19 -18.29
N ARG A 155 -0.20 -2.73 -19.35
CA ARG A 155 0.51 -3.20 -20.54
C ARG A 155 0.44 -2.11 -21.60
N PHE A 156 1.57 -1.53 -21.96
CA PHE A 156 1.65 -0.44 -22.93
C PHE A 156 1.69 -0.99 -24.37
N THR A 157 0.60 -1.62 -24.80
CA THR A 157 0.37 -2.00 -26.20
C THR A 157 -0.79 -1.18 -26.76
N GLU A 158 -0.84 -0.97 -28.08
CA GLU A 158 -1.92 -0.22 -28.73
C GLU A 158 -3.30 -0.81 -28.40
N GLU A 159 -3.42 -2.14 -28.38
CA GLU A 159 -4.66 -2.84 -28.07
C GLU A 159 -5.11 -2.57 -26.62
N GLU A 160 -4.20 -2.69 -25.65
CA GLU A 160 -4.49 -2.44 -24.23
C GLU A 160 -4.89 -0.98 -23.99
N MET A 161 -4.15 -0.03 -24.55
CA MET A 161 -4.46 1.40 -24.43
C MET A 161 -5.81 1.75 -25.06
N LYS A 162 -6.10 1.24 -26.25
CA LYS A 162 -7.38 1.46 -26.95
C LYS A 162 -8.57 0.91 -26.16
N ASN A 163 -8.39 -0.22 -25.48
CA ASN A 163 -9.41 -0.91 -24.70
C ASN A 163 -9.35 -0.59 -23.19
N LYS A 164 -8.65 0.47 -22.77
CA LYS A 164 -8.51 0.92 -21.38
C LYS A 164 -7.96 -0.17 -20.46
N TRP A 165 -6.87 -0.78 -20.86
CA TRP A 165 -6.09 -1.76 -20.08
C TRP A 165 -6.87 -2.95 -19.53
N PRO A 166 -7.52 -3.77 -20.36
CA PRO A 166 -8.32 -4.91 -19.93
C PRO A 166 -7.51 -5.94 -19.12
N SER A 167 -6.20 -6.09 -19.41
CA SER A 167 -5.34 -7.00 -18.63
C SER A 167 -5.19 -6.56 -17.17
N THR A 168 -5.11 -5.25 -16.90
CA THR A 168 -5.06 -4.71 -15.54
C THR A 168 -6.30 -5.12 -14.77
N HIS A 169 -7.49 -4.88 -15.32
CA HIS A 169 -8.75 -5.25 -14.65
C HIS A 169 -8.91 -6.77 -14.52
N LYS A 170 -8.46 -7.54 -15.52
CA LYS A 170 -8.53 -9.00 -15.50
C LYS A 170 -7.68 -9.61 -14.38
N TYR A 171 -6.45 -9.11 -14.20
CA TYR A 171 -5.48 -9.65 -13.22
C TYR A 171 -5.43 -8.87 -11.90
N TRP A 172 -6.33 -7.92 -11.69
CA TRP A 172 -6.45 -7.23 -10.41
C TRP A 172 -6.69 -8.19 -9.23
N PRO A 173 -7.56 -9.23 -9.37
CA PRO A 173 -7.69 -10.23 -8.32
C PRO A 173 -6.39 -10.97 -7.98
N ASP A 174 -5.55 -11.30 -8.98
CA ASP A 174 -4.24 -11.97 -8.78
C ASP A 174 -3.29 -11.09 -7.97
N SER A 175 -3.27 -9.78 -8.23
CA SER A 175 -2.47 -8.83 -7.44
C SER A 175 -2.93 -8.79 -5.98
N GLY A 176 -4.23 -8.87 -5.72
CA GLY A 176 -4.80 -8.97 -4.38
C GLY A 176 -4.38 -10.26 -3.68
N ASP A 177 -4.41 -11.41 -4.36
CA ASP A 177 -3.96 -12.70 -3.84
C ASP A 177 -2.47 -12.68 -3.49
N TYR A 178 -1.67 -11.98 -4.30
CA TYR A 178 -0.26 -11.77 -4.01
C TYR A 178 -0.05 -10.95 -2.72
N VAL A 179 -0.79 -9.84 -2.53
CA VAL A 179 -0.74 -9.04 -1.31
C VAL A 179 -1.15 -9.86 -0.09
N VAL A 180 -2.20 -10.68 -0.19
CA VAL A 180 -2.61 -11.60 0.89
C VAL A 180 -1.47 -12.57 1.23
N SER A 181 -0.86 -13.20 0.22
CA SER A 181 0.28 -14.11 0.44
C SER A 181 1.47 -13.42 1.10
N LEU A 182 1.73 -12.15 0.76
CA LEU A 182 2.78 -11.37 1.42
C LEU A 182 2.44 -11.09 2.88
N VAL A 183 1.21 -10.70 3.19
CA VAL A 183 0.75 -10.49 4.58
C VAL A 183 0.85 -11.79 5.39
N ASP A 184 0.44 -12.94 4.81
CA ASP A 184 0.60 -14.25 5.46
C ASP A 184 2.08 -14.54 5.80
N LYS A 185 3.02 -14.25 4.88
CA LYS A 185 4.46 -14.42 5.10
C LYS A 185 5.00 -13.48 6.19
N LEU A 186 4.60 -12.21 6.16
CA LEU A 186 5.01 -11.24 7.18
C LEU A 186 4.47 -11.63 8.55
N ASN A 187 3.21 -12.05 8.64
CA ASN A 187 2.60 -12.49 9.88
C ASN A 187 3.26 -13.78 10.43
N ALA A 188 3.60 -14.73 9.56
CA ALA A 188 4.30 -15.95 9.96
C ALA A 188 5.74 -15.69 10.44
N ALA A 189 6.41 -14.67 9.92
CA ALA A 189 7.74 -14.25 10.33
C ALA A 189 7.73 -13.31 11.55
N HIS A 190 6.57 -12.76 11.89
CA HIS A 190 6.40 -11.80 12.97
C HIS A 190 6.67 -12.43 14.33
N LYS A 191 7.38 -11.69 15.19
CA LYS A 191 7.61 -12.08 16.59
C LYS A 191 6.68 -11.29 17.49
N PRO A 192 6.00 -11.93 18.47
CA PRO A 192 5.15 -11.23 19.42
C PRO A 192 5.87 -10.04 20.06
N GLY A 193 5.22 -8.88 20.06
CA GLY A 193 5.75 -7.64 20.63
C GLY A 193 6.74 -6.87 19.75
N SER A 194 7.03 -7.32 18.53
CA SER A 194 7.79 -6.55 17.54
C SER A 194 6.86 -5.97 16.45
N PRO A 195 7.27 -4.95 15.68
CA PRO A 195 6.53 -4.53 14.50
C PRO A 195 6.56 -5.63 13.41
N ILE A 196 5.48 -5.74 12.61
CA ILE A 196 5.36 -6.73 11.52
C ILE A 196 6.35 -6.47 10.36
N MET A 197 6.83 -5.23 10.23
CA MET A 197 7.86 -4.80 9.30
C MET A 197 8.83 -3.86 10.03
N PRO A 198 10.03 -3.58 9.48
CA PRO A 198 10.96 -2.62 10.07
C PRO A 198 10.28 -1.25 10.29
N GLN A 199 10.45 -0.68 11.48
CA GLN A 199 9.91 0.65 11.80
C GLN A 199 10.55 1.72 10.91
N GLY A 200 9.72 2.69 10.47
CA GLY A 200 10.16 3.80 9.62
C GLY A 200 10.38 3.40 8.16
N ALA A 201 10.04 2.18 7.78
CA ALA A 201 10.11 1.72 6.40
C ALA A 201 8.74 1.30 5.86
N GLY A 202 8.50 1.60 4.60
CA GLY A 202 7.36 1.15 3.82
C GLY A 202 7.81 0.39 2.58
N LEU A 203 6.90 -0.39 2.02
CA LEU A 203 7.11 -1.19 0.83
C LEU A 203 6.12 -0.80 -0.26
N SER A 204 6.61 -0.34 -1.41
CA SER A 204 5.81 -0.13 -2.62
C SER A 204 5.95 -1.35 -3.53
N ILE A 205 4.80 -1.88 -3.94
CA ILE A 205 4.68 -3.07 -4.78
C ILE A 205 3.98 -2.69 -6.07
N ASN A 206 4.57 -3.06 -7.20
CA ASN A 206 3.89 -3.03 -8.48
C ASN A 206 3.82 -4.45 -9.04
N TYR A 207 2.60 -4.95 -9.25
CA TYR A 207 2.31 -6.27 -9.80
C TYR A 207 2.09 -6.15 -11.31
N PRO A 208 2.78 -6.92 -12.18
CA PRO A 208 2.54 -6.87 -13.61
C PRO A 208 1.17 -7.44 -13.95
N PRO A 209 0.43 -6.89 -14.92
CA PRO A 209 -0.92 -7.36 -15.28
C PRO A 209 -0.86 -8.68 -16.09
N LEU A 210 -0.41 -9.73 -15.42
CA LEU A 210 -0.19 -11.08 -15.94
C LEU A 210 -0.83 -12.10 -15.01
N PRO A 211 -1.20 -13.29 -15.54
CA PRO A 211 -1.59 -14.39 -14.68
C PRO A 211 -0.44 -14.77 -13.75
N SER A 212 -0.74 -15.19 -12.54
CA SER A 212 0.26 -15.51 -11.50
C SER A 212 1.31 -16.54 -11.97
N ALA A 213 0.94 -17.47 -12.84
CA ALA A 213 1.85 -18.48 -13.42
C ALA A 213 2.90 -17.88 -14.38
N GLU A 214 2.69 -16.69 -14.91
CA GLU A 214 3.62 -15.98 -15.82
C GLU A 214 4.51 -14.97 -15.10
N ILE A 215 4.32 -14.78 -13.80
CA ILE A 215 5.16 -13.91 -12.99
C ILE A 215 6.57 -14.50 -12.87
N LYS A 216 7.57 -13.76 -13.31
CA LYS A 216 8.96 -14.24 -13.36
C LYS A 216 9.70 -14.18 -12.01
N GLY A 217 9.09 -13.53 -11.02
CA GLY A 217 9.65 -13.38 -9.68
C GLY A 217 9.47 -11.98 -9.12
N VAL A 218 10.20 -11.69 -8.05
CA VAL A 218 10.22 -10.39 -7.38
C VAL A 218 11.58 -9.75 -7.61
N HIS A 219 11.60 -8.46 -7.92
CA HIS A 219 12.81 -7.68 -8.08
C HIS A 219 12.79 -6.47 -7.15
N TYR A 220 13.82 -6.36 -6.27
CA TYR A 220 14.06 -5.17 -5.45
C TYR A 220 14.87 -4.18 -6.26
N ILE A 221 14.35 -2.97 -6.44
CA ILE A 221 14.95 -1.95 -7.28
C ILE A 221 14.64 -0.55 -6.74
N GLU A 222 15.52 0.39 -7.02
CA GLU A 222 15.25 1.80 -6.79
C GLU A 222 14.29 2.35 -7.85
N ASN A 223 13.56 3.40 -7.46
CA ASN A 223 12.68 4.09 -8.38
C ASN A 223 13.46 4.75 -9.52
N GLU A 224 12.85 4.82 -10.68
CA GLU A 224 13.33 5.61 -11.79
C GLU A 224 13.40 7.10 -11.39
N GLN A 225 14.59 7.71 -11.53
CA GLN A 225 14.82 9.07 -11.04
C GLN A 225 14.49 10.16 -12.07
N PHE A 226 14.60 9.86 -13.35
CA PHE A 226 14.40 10.81 -14.44
C PHE A 226 13.38 10.31 -15.47
N PRO A 227 12.11 10.22 -15.08
CA PRO A 227 11.08 9.73 -15.97
C PRO A 227 10.74 10.78 -17.02
N VAL A 228 10.25 10.29 -18.15
CA VAL A 228 9.62 11.14 -19.15
C VAL A 228 8.32 11.71 -18.56
N PRO A 229 8.07 13.03 -18.65
CA PRO A 229 6.83 13.61 -18.16
C PRO A 229 5.60 12.96 -18.82
N GLN A 230 4.65 12.49 -18.00
CA GLN A 230 3.43 11.86 -18.55
C GLN A 230 2.47 12.88 -19.18
N ILE A 231 2.50 14.11 -18.68
CA ILE A 231 1.59 15.18 -19.04
C ILE A 231 2.38 16.30 -19.71
N GLY A 232 1.89 16.75 -20.87
CA GLY A 232 2.33 17.96 -21.53
C GLY A 232 1.21 19.00 -21.60
N TYR A 233 1.55 20.19 -22.05
CA TYR A 233 0.61 21.28 -22.27
C TYR A 233 0.88 21.97 -23.58
N GLU A 234 -0.18 22.26 -24.33
CA GLU A 234 -0.17 23.07 -25.54
C GLU A 234 -0.80 24.44 -25.21
N LEU A 235 -0.03 25.52 -25.35
CA LEU A 235 -0.57 26.88 -25.21
C LEU A 235 -1.33 27.23 -26.50
N LEU A 236 -2.62 27.52 -26.36
CA LEU A 236 -3.48 27.87 -27.48
C LEU A 236 -3.45 29.38 -27.77
N ALA A 237 -3.86 29.77 -28.98
CA ALA A 237 -3.81 31.16 -29.45
C ALA A 237 -4.71 32.15 -28.66
N ASP A 238 -5.72 31.63 -27.98
CA ASP A 238 -6.63 32.39 -27.10
C ASP A 238 -6.08 32.59 -25.68
N GLY A 239 -4.86 32.11 -25.40
CA GLY A 239 -4.23 32.18 -24.10
C GLY A 239 -4.63 31.07 -23.12
N THR A 240 -5.43 30.11 -23.55
CA THR A 240 -5.74 28.91 -22.76
C THR A 240 -4.68 27.82 -22.96
N ALA A 241 -4.60 26.84 -22.07
CA ALA A 241 -3.70 25.72 -22.18
C ALA A 241 -4.49 24.40 -22.26
N LYS A 242 -4.17 23.60 -23.26
CA LYS A 242 -4.72 22.25 -23.43
C LYS A 242 -3.75 21.23 -22.84
N GLN A 243 -4.22 20.41 -21.92
CA GLN A 243 -3.44 19.28 -21.41
C GLN A 243 -3.35 18.18 -22.47
N THR A 244 -2.17 17.63 -22.64
CA THR A 244 -1.88 16.55 -23.59
C THR A 244 -1.19 15.40 -22.88
N MET A 245 -1.35 14.18 -23.40
CA MET A 245 -0.52 13.05 -22.99
C MET A 245 0.81 13.09 -23.77
N ASN A 246 1.91 12.80 -23.08
CA ASN A 246 3.19 12.66 -23.73
C ASN A 246 3.31 11.26 -24.37
N PRO A 247 3.43 11.14 -25.72
CA PRO A 247 3.52 9.84 -26.38
C PRO A 247 4.71 9.00 -25.91
N GLU A 248 5.81 9.62 -25.51
CA GLU A 248 6.99 8.90 -25.01
C GLU A 248 6.71 8.19 -23.68
N ALA A 249 5.89 8.80 -22.83
CA ALA A 249 5.48 8.20 -21.55
C ALA A 249 4.52 7.01 -21.71
N MET A 250 3.98 6.82 -22.93
CA MET A 250 3.09 5.68 -23.25
C MET A 250 3.86 4.52 -23.87
N LYS A 251 5.17 4.63 -24.05
CA LYS A 251 6.02 3.52 -24.48
C LYS A 251 6.34 2.61 -23.30
N PRO A 252 6.52 1.30 -23.53
CA PRO A 252 7.03 0.42 -22.49
C PRO A 252 8.37 0.94 -21.98
N ALA A 253 8.49 1.12 -20.67
CA ALA A 253 9.77 1.50 -20.08
C ALA A 253 10.80 0.38 -20.29
N GLU A 254 12.03 0.77 -20.58
CA GLU A 254 13.18 -0.10 -20.70
C GLU A 254 14.21 0.29 -19.65
N GLY A 255 15.12 -0.63 -19.33
CA GLY A 255 16.21 -0.33 -18.41
C GLY A 255 16.19 -1.12 -17.11
N ASP A 256 17.10 -0.75 -16.22
CA ASP A 256 17.28 -1.35 -14.89
C ASP A 256 16.65 -0.45 -13.82
N ASN A 257 15.32 -0.33 -13.88
CA ASN A 257 14.49 0.46 -12.99
C ASN A 257 13.15 -0.24 -12.73
N ASP A 258 12.35 0.28 -11.83
CA ASP A 258 11.08 -0.31 -11.40
C ASP A 258 10.08 -0.47 -12.57
N SER A 259 9.95 0.52 -13.43
CA SER A 259 9.09 0.45 -14.62
C SER A 259 9.57 -0.61 -15.62
N GLY A 260 10.87 -0.67 -15.89
CA GLY A 260 11.47 -1.64 -16.81
C GLY A 260 11.33 -3.08 -16.36
N TRP A 261 11.53 -3.36 -15.07
CA TRP A 261 11.36 -4.70 -14.51
C TRP A 261 9.89 -5.12 -14.47
N LEU A 262 8.97 -4.18 -14.17
CA LEU A 262 7.53 -4.44 -14.23
C LEU A 262 7.11 -4.88 -15.63
N ASN A 263 7.57 -4.17 -16.68
CA ASN A 263 7.30 -4.52 -18.08
C ASN A 263 7.90 -5.87 -18.49
N LYS A 264 9.01 -6.28 -17.89
CA LYS A 264 9.62 -7.60 -18.10
C LYS A 264 8.84 -8.74 -17.44
N GLY A 265 7.79 -8.44 -16.65
CA GLY A 265 6.92 -9.42 -15.97
C GLY A 265 7.38 -9.79 -14.57
N TYR A 266 8.17 -8.94 -13.92
CA TYR A 266 8.54 -9.09 -12.50
C TYR A 266 7.65 -8.21 -11.63
N ILE A 267 7.32 -8.69 -10.44
CA ILE A 267 6.80 -7.83 -9.37
C ILE A 267 7.95 -6.98 -8.89
N THR A 268 7.78 -5.66 -8.85
CA THR A 268 8.81 -4.76 -8.36
C THR A 268 8.54 -4.32 -6.92
N TYR A 269 9.60 -4.30 -6.13
CA TYR A 269 9.62 -3.82 -4.76
C TYR A 269 10.53 -2.62 -4.67
N THR A 270 9.98 -1.48 -4.22
CA THR A 270 10.76 -0.30 -3.85
C THR A 270 10.49 0.04 -2.39
N LEU A 271 11.54 0.38 -1.65
CA LEU A 271 11.44 0.75 -0.25
C LEU A 271 11.37 2.27 -0.12
N PHE A 272 10.57 2.74 0.84
CA PHE A 272 10.48 4.16 1.14
C PHE A 272 10.36 4.38 2.66
N ASP A 273 10.78 5.55 3.13
CA ASP A 273 10.66 5.96 4.54
C ASP A 273 9.68 7.13 4.74
N GLY A 274 9.05 7.59 3.67
CA GLY A 274 8.18 8.77 3.65
C GLY A 274 8.90 10.09 3.92
N SER A 275 10.23 10.11 3.82
CA SER A 275 11.08 11.29 4.03
C SER A 275 11.35 12.02 2.73
N TRP A 276 11.44 13.35 2.82
CA TRP A 276 11.94 14.21 1.76
C TRP A 276 13.41 14.60 2.00
N ASN A 277 14.08 13.94 2.94
CA ASN A 277 15.48 14.22 3.27
C ASN A 277 16.42 13.59 2.24
N ALA A 278 17.43 14.33 1.84
CA ALA A 278 18.48 13.89 0.94
C ALA A 278 19.87 14.14 1.57
N PRO A 279 20.19 13.52 2.73
CA PRO A 279 21.39 13.81 3.50
C PRO A 279 22.68 13.50 2.75
N HIS A 280 22.65 12.62 1.78
CA HIS A 280 23.81 12.26 0.94
C HIS A 280 24.30 13.41 0.05
N TYR A 281 23.50 14.48 -0.15
CA TYR A 281 23.92 15.69 -0.87
C TYR A 281 24.46 16.79 0.06
N GLN A 282 24.42 16.62 1.38
CA GLN A 282 24.77 17.66 2.34
C GLN A 282 26.17 18.23 2.09
N ALA A 283 27.18 17.37 1.97
CA ALA A 283 28.56 17.81 1.76
C ALA A 283 28.76 18.63 0.46
N GLN A 284 28.01 18.29 -0.60
CA GLN A 284 28.05 19.04 -1.86
C GLN A 284 27.46 20.44 -1.68
N PHE A 285 26.33 20.54 -0.95
CA PHE A 285 25.70 21.84 -0.66
C PHE A 285 26.55 22.69 0.29
N GLU A 286 27.17 22.11 1.31
CA GLU A 286 28.09 22.83 2.21
C GLU A 286 29.27 23.41 1.43
N ALA A 287 29.87 22.64 0.51
CA ALA A 287 30.93 23.12 -0.36
C ALA A 287 30.50 24.29 -1.27
N LEU A 288 29.28 24.20 -1.86
CA LEU A 288 28.70 25.26 -2.70
C LEU A 288 28.40 26.52 -1.92
N LEU A 289 28.04 26.42 -0.64
CA LEU A 289 27.70 27.54 0.24
C LEU A 289 28.89 28.09 1.01
N GLY A 290 30.11 27.58 0.77
CA GLY A 290 31.34 28.03 1.44
C GLY A 290 31.38 27.69 2.94
N LYS A 291 30.77 26.59 3.34
CA LYS A 291 30.78 26.09 4.72
C LYS A 291 31.71 24.91 4.90
#